data_a8ba06f7f1e9bb79df6ee09cb3ae5ef4
#
_entry.id   a8ba06f7f1e9bb79df6ee09cb3ae5ef4
#
_cell.length_a   1.000
_cell.length_b   1.000
_cell.length_c   1.000
_cell.angle_alpha   90.00
_cell.angle_beta   90.00
_cell.angle_gamma   90.00
#
_symmetry.space_group_name_H-M   'P 1'
#
loop_
_entity.id
_entity.type
_entity.pdbx_description
1 polymer ?
#
loop_
_entity_poly.entity_id
_entity_poly.type
_entity_poly.pdbx_seq_one_letter_code
_entity_poly.pdbx_strand_id
1 'polypeptide(L)'
;EATTLPIMVYNVPSRVGTGIFPTTLAQLHSEYPHVCAIKEASGNLMIASEIKRLMPGEDFMVYSGDDGLTLPMLSVGACGVVSVVSHVAGKDMNAMIQAYESGHNYEAIRIHQGLSEINKAMFITTNPIPVKYAARKIGLPAGEFNLPMCEPTAEEAAYIDKALAEYLQ
;
A
#
# COMPACT_ATOMS: atom_id res chain seq x y z
N GLU A 1 -19.73 15.15 17.71
CA GLU A 1 -18.57 14.24 17.69
C GLU A 1 -19.07 12.81 17.58
N ALA A 2 -18.73 12.11 16.47
CA ALA A 2 -19.21 10.74 16.25
C ALA A 2 -18.26 9.69 16.85
N THR A 3 -16.97 10.02 17.02
CA THR A 3 -15.94 9.10 17.55
C THR A 3 -14.73 9.85 18.12
N THR A 4 -14.03 9.20 19.05
CA THR A 4 -12.72 9.61 19.56
C THR A 4 -11.59 8.67 19.10
N LEU A 5 -11.92 7.65 18.30
CA LEU A 5 -10.93 6.72 17.77
C LEU A 5 -10.00 7.42 16.77
N PRO A 6 -8.72 7.00 16.68
CA PRO A 6 -7.83 7.46 15.64
C PRO A 6 -8.42 7.18 14.23
N ILE A 7 -8.34 8.17 13.36
CA ILE A 7 -8.86 8.08 11.99
C ILE A 7 -7.69 8.19 11.02
N MET A 8 -7.60 7.19 10.12
CA MET A 8 -6.75 7.25 8.92
C MET A 8 -7.61 7.57 7.70
N VAL A 9 -7.37 8.72 7.08
CA VAL A 9 -8.03 9.09 5.82
C VAL A 9 -7.49 8.21 4.69
N TYR A 10 -8.34 7.79 3.75
CA TYR A 10 -7.89 7.05 2.57
C TYR A 10 -8.07 7.87 1.30
N ASN A 11 -6.97 8.32 0.71
CA ASN A 11 -6.94 9.04 -0.54
C ASN A 11 -6.72 8.09 -1.71
N VAL A 12 -7.77 7.82 -2.49
CA VAL A 12 -7.75 6.87 -3.61
C VAL A 12 -8.56 7.39 -4.80
N PRO A 13 -8.07 8.44 -5.50
CA PRO A 13 -8.81 9.11 -6.57
C PRO A 13 -9.26 8.18 -7.70
N SER A 14 -8.48 7.15 -8.00
CA SER A 14 -8.81 6.14 -9.03
C SER A 14 -10.08 5.34 -8.74
N ARG A 15 -10.54 5.30 -7.47
CA ARG A 15 -11.75 4.56 -7.09
C ARG A 15 -12.94 5.47 -6.78
N VAL A 16 -12.69 6.67 -6.28
CA VAL A 16 -13.76 7.58 -5.82
C VAL A 16 -13.95 8.80 -6.72
N GLY A 17 -13.12 8.96 -7.77
CA GLY A 17 -13.23 10.04 -8.75
C GLY A 17 -12.72 11.40 -8.26
N THR A 18 -12.30 11.52 -6.99
CA THR A 18 -11.74 12.76 -6.43
C THR A 18 -10.67 12.44 -5.40
N GLY A 19 -9.75 13.37 -5.14
CA GLY A 19 -8.73 13.28 -4.10
C GLY A 19 -8.93 14.35 -3.03
N ILE A 20 -8.32 14.14 -1.86
CA ILE A 20 -8.25 15.16 -0.83
C ILE A 20 -7.01 16.04 -1.06
N PHE A 21 -7.18 17.36 -0.99
CA PHE A 21 -6.06 18.29 -1.05
C PHE A 21 -5.26 18.26 0.26
N PRO A 22 -3.91 18.35 0.20
CA PRO A 22 -3.08 18.40 1.40
C PRO A 22 -3.45 19.50 2.40
N THR A 23 -3.88 20.66 1.89
CA THR A 23 -4.35 21.79 2.72
C THR A 23 -5.65 21.46 3.46
N THR A 24 -6.60 20.77 2.81
CA THR A 24 -7.84 20.30 3.44
C THR A 24 -7.53 19.26 4.53
N LEU A 25 -6.59 18.36 4.27
CA LEU A 25 -6.17 17.36 5.24
C LEU A 25 -5.52 18.01 6.47
N ALA A 26 -4.65 19.01 6.25
CA ALA A 26 -4.01 19.77 7.33
C ALA A 26 -5.03 20.52 8.19
N GLN A 27 -6.03 21.12 7.55
CA GLN A 27 -7.14 21.77 8.29
C GLN A 27 -7.92 20.75 9.13
N LEU A 28 -8.28 19.59 8.56
CA LEU A 28 -8.98 18.51 9.27
C LEU A 28 -8.18 18.03 10.49
N HIS A 29 -6.88 17.82 10.35
CA HIS A 29 -6.01 17.42 11.46
C HIS A 29 -5.96 18.50 12.56
N SER A 30 -5.85 19.79 12.17
CA SER A 30 -5.81 20.90 13.10
C SER A 30 -7.10 21.04 13.92
N GLU A 31 -8.26 20.85 13.29
CA GLU A 31 -9.57 20.93 13.95
C GLU A 31 -9.92 19.64 14.72
N TYR A 32 -9.44 18.49 14.23
CA TYR A 32 -9.72 17.16 14.76
C TYR A 32 -8.44 16.34 14.90
N PRO A 33 -7.67 16.48 16.00
CA PRO A 33 -6.36 15.81 16.15
C PRO A 33 -6.40 14.28 16.07
N HIS A 34 -7.57 13.66 16.29
CA HIS A 34 -7.76 12.21 16.08
C HIS A 34 -7.77 11.79 14.61
N VAL A 35 -7.89 12.72 13.65
CA VAL A 35 -7.55 12.49 12.23
C VAL A 35 -6.03 12.59 12.14
N CYS A 36 -5.33 11.49 12.36
CA CYS A 36 -3.88 11.45 12.62
C CYS A 36 -3.07 10.72 11.55
N ALA A 37 -3.70 10.21 10.51
CA ALA A 37 -3.00 9.50 9.46
C ALA A 37 -3.70 9.59 8.10
N ILE A 38 -2.94 9.29 7.04
CA ILE A 38 -3.46 9.08 5.69
C ILE A 38 -2.85 7.81 5.07
N LYS A 39 -3.71 7.02 4.40
CA LYS A 39 -3.30 6.06 3.38
C LYS A 39 -3.35 6.77 2.03
N GLU A 40 -2.18 7.13 1.51
CA GLU A 40 -2.04 7.86 0.24
C GLU A 40 -1.86 6.88 -0.93
N ALA A 41 -2.84 6.82 -1.80
CA ALA A 41 -2.90 5.90 -2.94
C ALA A 41 -3.22 6.61 -4.27
N SER A 42 -2.89 7.90 -4.39
CA SER A 42 -3.02 8.63 -5.65
C SER A 42 -1.93 8.28 -6.67
N GLY A 43 -0.83 7.67 -6.23
CA GLY A 43 0.36 7.42 -7.06
C GLY A 43 1.25 8.65 -7.22
N ASN A 44 0.96 9.77 -6.58
CA ASN A 44 1.69 11.02 -6.72
C ASN A 44 2.52 11.34 -5.46
N LEU A 45 3.84 11.11 -5.54
CA LEU A 45 4.78 11.39 -4.44
C LEU A 45 4.80 12.87 -4.01
N MET A 46 4.47 13.79 -4.90
CA MET A 46 4.41 15.22 -4.56
C MET A 46 3.32 15.53 -3.55
N ILE A 47 2.20 14.78 -3.60
CA ILE A 47 1.13 14.90 -2.59
C ILE A 47 1.65 14.47 -1.22
N ALA A 48 2.35 13.35 -1.13
CA ALA A 48 2.95 12.89 0.14
C ALA A 48 3.98 13.89 0.68
N SER A 49 4.85 14.42 -0.18
CA SER A 49 5.82 15.46 0.19
C SER A 49 5.15 16.73 0.71
N GLU A 50 4.06 17.17 0.05
CA GLU A 50 3.32 18.36 0.46
C GLU A 50 2.60 18.14 1.80
N ILE A 51 2.03 16.94 2.03
CA ILE A 51 1.42 16.57 3.31
C ILE A 51 2.46 16.67 4.43
N LYS A 52 3.66 16.10 4.25
CA LYS A 52 4.74 16.17 5.24
C LYS A 52 5.29 17.58 5.44
N ARG A 53 5.28 18.42 4.41
CA ARG A 53 5.64 19.84 4.51
C ARG A 53 4.63 20.63 5.38
N LEU A 54 3.33 20.37 5.21
CA LEU A 54 2.25 21.04 5.95
C LEU A 54 2.11 20.53 7.38
N MET A 55 2.38 19.27 7.61
CA MET A 55 2.28 18.58 8.90
C MET A 55 3.61 17.86 9.19
N PRO A 56 4.66 18.65 9.54
CA PRO A 56 5.98 18.08 9.84
C PRO A 56 5.96 17.31 11.17
N GLY A 57 6.89 16.37 11.32
CA GLY A 57 7.01 15.57 12.55
C GLY A 57 6.20 14.29 12.53
N GLU A 58 5.93 13.74 13.71
CA GLU A 58 5.32 12.42 13.92
C GLU A 58 3.84 12.48 14.27
N ASP A 59 3.28 13.67 14.50
CA ASP A 59 1.89 13.85 14.90
C ASP A 59 0.90 13.46 13.78
N PHE A 60 1.35 13.47 12.52
CA PHE A 60 0.58 13.01 11.38
C PHE A 60 1.34 11.99 10.55
N MET A 61 0.79 10.79 10.44
CA MET A 61 1.41 9.65 9.77
C MET A 61 0.95 9.52 8.31
N VAL A 62 1.91 9.31 7.41
CA VAL A 62 1.63 9.03 5.99
C VAL A 62 2.01 7.58 5.70
N TYR A 63 1.06 6.80 5.19
CA TYR A 63 1.26 5.43 4.72
C TYR A 63 1.07 5.36 3.22
N SER A 64 1.94 4.62 2.53
CA SER A 64 1.67 4.27 1.14
C SER A 64 0.41 3.41 1.03
N GLY A 65 -0.43 3.71 0.06
CA GLY A 65 -1.55 2.85 -0.34
C GLY A 65 -1.25 2.02 -1.59
N ASP A 66 -0.02 2.15 -2.11
CA ASP A 66 0.50 1.45 -3.27
C ASP A 66 1.77 0.69 -2.88
N ASP A 67 1.75 -0.63 -3.02
CA ASP A 67 2.86 -1.50 -2.64
C ASP A 67 4.14 -1.20 -3.43
N GLY A 68 4.01 -0.94 -4.74
CA GLY A 68 5.12 -0.60 -5.62
C GLY A 68 5.74 0.77 -5.31
N LEU A 69 5.03 1.65 -4.63
CA LEU A 69 5.52 2.97 -4.22
C LEU A 69 5.97 3.03 -2.75
N THR A 70 5.99 1.91 -2.03
CA THR A 70 6.37 1.90 -0.61
C THR A 70 7.74 2.53 -0.37
N LEU A 71 8.79 2.03 -1.03
CA LEU A 71 10.14 2.56 -0.82
C LEU A 71 10.28 4.04 -1.26
N PRO A 72 9.79 4.49 -2.44
CA PRO A 72 9.75 5.90 -2.79
C PRO A 72 8.98 6.76 -1.77
N MET A 73 7.87 6.27 -1.24
CA MET A 73 7.09 6.98 -0.23
C MET A 73 7.84 7.15 1.09
N LEU A 74 8.61 6.13 1.53
CA LEU A 74 9.48 6.25 2.70
C LEU A 74 10.51 7.37 2.50
N SER A 75 11.06 7.54 1.29
CA SER A 75 12.05 8.59 0.99
C SER A 75 11.50 10.02 1.07
N VAL A 76 10.18 10.20 1.01
CA VAL A 76 9.51 11.49 1.19
C VAL A 76 8.78 11.62 2.53
N GLY A 77 9.09 10.73 3.49
CA GLY A 77 8.64 10.84 4.88
C GLY A 77 7.39 10.02 5.22
N ALA A 78 6.99 9.05 4.39
CA ALA A 78 6.01 8.04 4.82
C ALA A 78 6.63 7.11 5.88
N CYS A 79 5.79 6.55 6.74
CA CYS A 79 6.20 5.67 7.83
C CYS A 79 5.90 4.18 7.56
N GLY A 80 5.37 3.83 6.38
CA GLY A 80 5.06 2.46 6.04
C GLY A 80 4.06 2.33 4.91
N VAL A 81 3.38 1.20 4.86
CA VAL A 81 2.41 0.85 3.82
C VAL A 81 1.18 0.16 4.38
N VAL A 82 0.02 0.46 3.80
CA VAL A 82 -1.20 -0.35 3.96
C VAL A 82 -1.30 -1.25 2.73
N SER A 83 -0.64 -2.39 2.83
CA SER A 83 -0.25 -3.26 1.73
C SER A 83 -1.33 -4.29 1.34
N VAL A 84 -1.35 -4.64 0.07
CA VAL A 84 -2.02 -5.82 -0.50
C VAL A 84 -1.02 -6.96 -0.62
N VAL A 85 0.16 -6.69 -1.13
CA VAL A 85 1.22 -7.68 -1.43
C VAL A 85 1.74 -8.37 -0.16
N SER A 86 1.65 -7.72 0.99
CA SER A 86 2.05 -8.28 2.29
C SER A 86 1.33 -9.58 2.67
N HIS A 87 0.17 -9.88 2.07
CA HIS A 87 -0.52 -11.16 2.29
C HIS A 87 0.27 -12.35 1.73
N VAL A 88 1.13 -12.14 0.76
CA VAL A 88 1.96 -13.17 0.13
C VAL A 88 3.46 -12.92 0.32
N ALA A 89 3.89 -11.67 0.43
CA ALA A 89 5.30 -11.25 0.54
C ALA A 89 5.56 -10.34 1.76
N GLY A 90 4.82 -10.53 2.85
CA GLY A 90 4.87 -9.66 4.03
C GLY A 90 6.23 -9.60 4.72
N LYS A 91 6.99 -10.70 4.71
CA LYS A 91 8.34 -10.74 5.29
C LYS A 91 9.30 -9.81 4.56
N ASP A 92 9.29 -9.84 3.23
CA ASP A 92 10.18 -9.01 2.41
C ASP A 92 9.73 -7.55 2.39
N MET A 93 8.41 -7.28 2.39
CA MET A 93 7.89 -5.92 2.58
C MET A 93 8.38 -5.32 3.90
N ASN A 94 8.32 -6.07 4.98
CA ASN A 94 8.81 -5.62 6.28
C ASN A 94 10.35 -5.46 6.28
N ALA A 95 11.09 -6.42 5.72
CA ALA A 95 12.55 -6.35 5.61
C ALA A 95 13.00 -5.13 4.80
N MET A 96 12.31 -4.80 3.71
CA MET A 96 12.57 -3.60 2.91
C MET A 96 12.43 -2.32 3.74
N ILE A 97 11.32 -2.20 4.49
CA ILE A 97 11.06 -1.04 5.35
C ILE A 97 12.13 -0.93 6.43
N GLN A 98 12.43 -2.01 7.15
CA GLN A 98 13.44 -2.04 8.19
C GLN A 98 14.85 -1.71 7.67
N ALA A 99 15.21 -2.22 6.49
CA ALA A 99 16.49 -1.90 5.85
C ALA A 99 16.59 -0.40 5.56
N TYR A 100 15.51 0.20 5.03
CA TYR A 100 15.47 1.63 4.76
C TYR A 100 15.60 2.46 6.06
N GLU A 101 14.80 2.15 7.08
CA GLU A 101 14.82 2.85 8.38
C GLU A 101 16.17 2.75 9.09
N SER A 102 16.89 1.64 8.89
CA SER A 102 18.24 1.40 9.44
C SER A 102 19.35 2.02 8.59
N GLY A 103 19.02 2.73 7.50
CA GLY A 103 20.00 3.36 6.61
C GLY A 103 20.66 2.40 5.60
N HIS A 104 20.23 1.14 5.54
CA HIS A 104 20.74 0.14 4.59
C HIS A 104 20.06 0.28 3.22
N ASN A 105 20.20 1.46 2.60
CA ASN A 105 19.43 1.84 1.40
C ASN A 105 19.64 0.89 0.22
N TYR A 106 20.87 0.40 -0.02
CA TYR A 106 21.12 -0.55 -1.12
C TYR A 106 20.35 -1.87 -0.92
N GLU A 107 20.25 -2.35 0.30
CA GLU A 107 19.48 -3.54 0.63
C GLU A 107 17.99 -3.30 0.43
N ALA A 108 17.48 -2.17 0.91
CA ALA A 108 16.07 -1.78 0.68
C ALA A 108 15.74 -1.71 -0.82
N ILE A 109 16.62 -1.13 -1.64
CA ILE A 109 16.46 -1.05 -3.10
C ILE A 109 16.48 -2.46 -3.72
N ARG A 110 17.39 -3.33 -3.30
CA ARG A 110 17.47 -4.70 -3.79
C ARG A 110 16.19 -5.48 -3.52
N ILE A 111 15.66 -5.38 -2.30
CA ILE A 111 14.40 -6.05 -1.92
C ILE A 111 13.23 -5.46 -2.73
N HIS A 112 13.15 -4.13 -2.83
CA HIS A 112 12.12 -3.44 -3.62
C HIS A 112 12.08 -3.93 -5.07
N GLN A 113 13.27 -4.05 -5.71
CA GLN A 113 13.38 -4.56 -7.07
C GLN A 113 12.97 -6.03 -7.18
N GLY A 114 13.32 -6.85 -6.19
CA GLY A 114 12.91 -8.26 -6.10
C GLY A 114 11.39 -8.45 -5.97
N LEU A 115 10.70 -7.49 -5.37
CA LEU A 115 9.23 -7.50 -5.22
C LEU A 115 8.48 -7.01 -6.48
N SER A 116 9.18 -6.53 -7.52
CA SER A 116 8.54 -5.85 -8.66
C SER A 116 7.51 -6.74 -9.39
N GLU A 117 7.83 -8.00 -9.67
CA GLU A 117 6.93 -8.88 -10.41
C GLU A 117 5.74 -9.33 -9.56
N ILE A 118 5.95 -9.65 -8.28
CA ILE A 118 4.83 -10.00 -7.40
C ILE A 118 3.92 -8.78 -7.16
N ASN A 119 4.46 -7.57 -7.07
CA ASN A 119 3.67 -6.34 -7.01
C ASN A 119 2.76 -6.20 -8.24
N LYS A 120 3.30 -6.36 -9.45
CA LYS A 120 2.51 -6.30 -10.68
C LYS A 120 1.42 -7.38 -10.72
N ALA A 121 1.76 -8.60 -10.30
CA ALA A 121 0.81 -9.72 -10.32
C ALA A 121 -0.37 -9.48 -9.37
N MET A 122 -0.14 -8.87 -8.20
CA MET A 122 -1.21 -8.57 -7.24
C MET A 122 -2.15 -7.45 -7.69
N PHE A 123 -1.81 -6.76 -8.78
CA PHE A 123 -2.63 -5.68 -9.38
C PHE A 123 -2.91 -5.89 -10.87
N ILE A 124 -2.74 -7.13 -11.40
CA ILE A 124 -3.01 -7.48 -12.81
C ILE A 124 -4.49 -7.22 -13.17
N THR A 125 -5.38 -7.36 -12.22
CA THR A 125 -6.80 -7.00 -12.30
C THR A 125 -7.27 -6.37 -10.99
N THR A 126 -8.57 -6.09 -10.87
CA THR A 126 -9.13 -5.38 -9.72
C THR A 126 -8.84 -6.09 -8.39
N ASN A 127 -8.16 -5.40 -7.47
CA ASN A 127 -8.02 -5.85 -6.09
C ASN A 127 -9.42 -5.92 -5.42
N PRO A 128 -9.76 -7.03 -4.71
CA PRO A 128 -8.87 -8.05 -4.14
C PRO A 128 -8.78 -9.36 -4.94
N ILE A 129 -9.11 -9.41 -6.23
CA ILE A 129 -9.13 -10.66 -6.99
C ILE A 129 -7.75 -11.34 -6.99
N PRO A 130 -6.64 -10.69 -7.43
CA PRO A 130 -5.35 -11.35 -7.49
C PRO A 130 -4.84 -11.82 -6.13
N VAL A 131 -4.94 -10.99 -5.10
CA VAL A 131 -4.40 -11.33 -3.78
C VAL A 131 -5.18 -12.45 -3.11
N LYS A 132 -6.51 -12.53 -3.27
CA LYS A 132 -7.30 -13.66 -2.75
C LYS A 132 -6.96 -14.97 -3.47
N TYR A 133 -6.81 -14.92 -4.79
CA TYR A 133 -6.36 -16.06 -5.58
C TYR A 133 -4.98 -16.53 -5.11
N ALA A 134 -4.01 -15.61 -5.04
CA ALA A 134 -2.64 -15.90 -4.61
C ALA A 134 -2.59 -16.46 -3.18
N ALA A 135 -3.34 -15.86 -2.25
CA ALA A 135 -3.41 -16.33 -0.87
C ALA A 135 -3.92 -17.77 -0.77
N ARG A 136 -4.96 -18.15 -1.53
CA ARG A 136 -5.44 -19.55 -1.60
C ARG A 136 -4.37 -20.49 -2.16
N LYS A 137 -3.61 -20.06 -3.18
CA LYS A 137 -2.52 -20.86 -3.77
C LYS A 137 -1.42 -21.19 -2.78
N ILE A 138 -1.12 -20.30 -1.84
CA ILE A 138 -0.13 -20.53 -0.78
C ILE A 138 -0.73 -21.13 0.50
N GLY A 139 -2.00 -21.57 0.46
CA GLY A 139 -2.66 -22.29 1.56
C GLY A 139 -3.31 -21.40 2.62
N LEU A 140 -3.48 -20.10 2.39
CA LEU A 140 -4.18 -19.20 3.30
C LEU A 140 -5.71 -19.27 3.08
N PRO A 141 -6.56 -19.18 4.14
CA PRO A 141 -8.00 -19.29 4.04
C PRO A 141 -8.66 -18.00 3.53
N ALA A 142 -8.41 -17.63 2.27
CA ALA A 142 -8.92 -16.37 1.71
C ALA A 142 -10.41 -16.40 1.32
N GLY A 143 -11.05 -17.55 1.37
CA GLY A 143 -12.48 -17.71 1.03
C GLY A 143 -12.81 -17.43 -0.45
N GLU A 144 -14.11 -17.40 -0.74
CA GLU A 144 -14.64 -17.11 -2.06
C GLU A 144 -14.78 -15.60 -2.32
N PHE A 145 -15.13 -15.24 -3.57
CA PHE A 145 -15.38 -13.85 -3.94
C PHE A 145 -16.85 -13.49 -3.69
N ASN A 146 -17.08 -12.32 -3.10
CA ASN A 146 -18.42 -11.74 -3.07
C ASN A 146 -18.69 -11.00 -4.37
N LEU A 147 -19.92 -11.14 -4.92
CA LEU A 147 -20.32 -10.37 -6.10
C LEU A 147 -20.19 -8.87 -5.86
N PRO A 148 -19.79 -8.10 -6.86
CA PRO A 148 -19.59 -8.47 -8.28
C PRO A 148 -18.20 -9.05 -8.60
N MET A 149 -17.34 -9.33 -7.61
CA MET A 149 -16.05 -9.97 -7.84
C MET A 149 -16.22 -11.44 -8.23
N CYS A 150 -15.31 -11.92 -9.07
CA CYS A 150 -15.28 -13.31 -9.56
C CYS A 150 -13.85 -13.84 -9.56
N GLU A 151 -13.67 -15.09 -9.93
CA GLU A 151 -12.35 -15.69 -10.14
C GLU A 151 -11.59 -14.93 -11.26
N PRO A 152 -10.25 -14.84 -11.19
CA PRO A 152 -9.45 -14.29 -12.28
C PRO A 152 -9.64 -15.13 -13.55
N THR A 153 -9.46 -14.50 -14.70
CA THR A 153 -9.40 -15.21 -15.98
C THR A 153 -8.23 -16.20 -16.02
N ALA A 154 -8.25 -17.13 -16.96
CA ALA A 154 -7.15 -18.10 -17.12
C ALA A 154 -5.79 -17.43 -17.37
N GLU A 155 -5.77 -16.31 -18.10
CA GLU A 155 -4.55 -15.54 -18.37
C GLU A 155 -4.04 -14.82 -17.10
N GLU A 156 -4.93 -14.17 -16.36
CA GLU A 156 -4.61 -13.50 -15.09
C GLU A 156 -4.11 -14.53 -14.07
N ALA A 157 -4.79 -15.67 -13.94
CA ALA A 157 -4.40 -16.76 -13.05
C ALA A 157 -3.00 -17.31 -13.42
N ALA A 158 -2.72 -17.54 -14.70
CA ALA A 158 -1.42 -18.02 -15.15
C ALA A 158 -0.30 -17.01 -14.86
N TYR A 159 -0.57 -15.71 -15.02
CA TYR A 159 0.39 -14.67 -14.67
C TYR A 159 0.69 -14.63 -13.17
N ILE A 160 -0.35 -14.72 -12.35
CA ILE A 160 -0.21 -14.75 -10.87
C ILE A 160 0.57 -16.02 -10.45
N ASP A 161 0.21 -17.20 -10.99
CA ASP A 161 0.88 -18.46 -10.67
C ASP A 161 2.38 -18.41 -11.03
N LYS A 162 2.73 -17.80 -12.18
CA LYS A 162 4.13 -17.60 -12.59
C LYS A 162 4.88 -16.71 -11.61
N ALA A 163 4.32 -15.54 -11.29
CA ALA A 163 4.94 -14.58 -10.37
C ALA A 163 5.12 -15.16 -8.96
N LEU A 164 4.14 -15.93 -8.47
CA LEU A 164 4.25 -16.66 -7.20
C LEU A 164 5.36 -17.71 -7.24
N ALA A 165 5.45 -18.50 -8.30
CA ALA A 165 6.48 -19.53 -8.45
C ALA A 165 7.89 -18.93 -8.50
N GLU A 166 8.07 -17.78 -9.16
CA GLU A 166 9.34 -17.04 -9.21
C GLU A 166 9.69 -16.43 -7.84
N TYR A 167 8.70 -15.94 -7.11
CA TYR A 167 8.90 -15.31 -5.79
C TYR A 167 9.23 -16.35 -4.69
N LEU A 168 8.64 -17.55 -4.75
CA LEU A 168 8.79 -18.58 -3.72
C LEU A 168 10.04 -19.48 -3.89
N GLN A 169 10.85 -19.28 -4.95
CA GLN A 169 12.14 -19.98 -5.16
C GLN A 169 13.24 -19.40 -4.27
#